data_9b0045b050bffe8cb89fec3d1f24d9f3
#
_entry.id   9b0045b050bffe8cb89fec3d1f24d9f3
#
_cell.length_a   1.000
_cell.length_b   1.000
_cell.length_c   1.000
_cell.angle_alpha   90.00
_cell.angle_beta   90.00
_cell.angle_gamma   90.00
#
_symmetry.space_group_name_H-M   'P 1'
#
loop_
_entity.id
_entity.type
_entity.pdbx_description
1 polymer ?
#
loop_
_entity_poly.entity_id
_entity_poly.type
_entity_poly.pdbx_seq_one_letter_code
_entity_poly.pdbx_strand_id
1 'polypeptide(L)'
;MLSLSHILKALQSPIQTVEADFPIYGGCIDSRYCEEGQLFIALKGEFTDGHYYVDDAFDRGAYLALVDHAIVSDYPVIDISDPKAVLPTEAPFSILVEDSLLALQTIAGFWRNQFNIPVIGITGSVGKSSSKDLIASVLSHRMRTLKNPGNLNNEIGLPLTLLSLTEEHEIAVLEMGFYVAGEIKLLCDIAHPNIGVLTNIGTVHAERAGSIEAIAEGKAELLEELPPAPQGLAILNYDDEFVRKMAAKTSARVFYYGLDPKADLWADEIESQRNSLSTPFPGRAILHHRAINWSPFGFYHFARLCRCP
;
A
#
# COMPACT_ATOMS: atom_id res chain seq x y z
N MET A 1 -1.99 -17.59 4.46
CA MET A 1 -1.54 -17.45 3.05
C MET A 1 -2.76 -17.31 2.18
N LEU A 2 -2.76 -16.42 1.18
CA LEU A 2 -3.87 -16.27 0.22
C LEU A 2 -4.10 -17.61 -0.49
N SER A 3 -5.34 -17.97 -0.80
CA SER A 3 -5.67 -19.21 -1.51
C SER A 3 -6.84 -18.98 -2.48
N LEU A 4 -7.11 -19.98 -3.33
CA LEU A 4 -8.26 -19.95 -4.25
C LEU A 4 -9.58 -19.68 -3.50
N SER A 5 -9.81 -20.34 -2.36
CA SER A 5 -11.00 -20.12 -1.53
C SER A 5 -11.15 -18.67 -1.05
N HIS A 6 -10.04 -18.02 -0.70
CA HIS A 6 -10.05 -16.60 -0.31
C HIS A 6 -10.42 -15.70 -1.49
N ILE A 7 -9.90 -15.99 -2.70
CA ILE A 7 -10.20 -15.25 -3.92
C ILE A 7 -11.70 -15.36 -4.25
N LEU A 8 -12.24 -16.55 -4.26
CA LEU A 8 -13.67 -16.77 -4.54
C LEU A 8 -14.56 -16.08 -3.50
N LYS A 9 -14.19 -16.14 -2.22
CA LYS A 9 -14.90 -15.45 -1.15
C LYS A 9 -14.83 -13.93 -1.30
N ALA A 10 -13.68 -13.38 -1.65
CA ALA A 10 -13.50 -11.95 -1.90
C ALA A 10 -14.41 -11.47 -3.05
N LEU A 11 -14.48 -12.24 -4.12
CA LEU A 11 -15.28 -11.95 -5.30
C LEU A 11 -16.75 -12.37 -5.17
N GLN A 12 -17.17 -12.84 -3.99
CA GLN A 12 -18.56 -13.27 -3.70
C GLN A 12 -19.08 -14.31 -4.69
N SER A 13 -18.19 -15.20 -5.15
CA SER A 13 -18.57 -16.26 -6.08
C SER A 13 -19.64 -17.17 -5.47
N PRO A 14 -20.70 -17.55 -6.22
CA PRO A 14 -21.71 -18.49 -5.78
C PRO A 14 -21.23 -19.95 -5.72
N ILE A 15 -20.00 -20.24 -6.17
CA ILE A 15 -19.43 -21.58 -6.15
C ILE A 15 -19.20 -22.02 -4.71
N GLN A 16 -19.88 -23.09 -4.29
CA GLN A 16 -19.85 -23.55 -2.91
C GLN A 16 -18.79 -24.63 -2.63
N THR A 17 -18.37 -25.36 -3.65
CA THR A 17 -17.46 -26.50 -3.49
C THR A 17 -16.13 -26.21 -4.14
N VAL A 18 -15.09 -26.15 -3.30
CA VAL A 18 -13.68 -26.06 -3.73
C VAL A 18 -13.04 -27.40 -3.35
N GLU A 19 -12.85 -28.29 -4.33
CA GLU A 19 -12.28 -29.62 -4.09
C GLU A 19 -10.78 -29.54 -3.79
N ALA A 20 -10.08 -28.57 -4.40
CA ALA A 20 -8.66 -28.32 -4.16
C ALA A 20 -8.42 -26.84 -3.88
N ASP A 21 -7.98 -26.51 -2.67
CA ASP A 21 -7.61 -25.17 -2.26
C ASP A 21 -6.08 -25.06 -2.21
N PHE A 22 -5.49 -24.34 -3.17
CA PHE A 22 -4.06 -24.19 -3.28
C PHE A 22 -3.62 -22.77 -2.95
N PRO A 23 -2.39 -22.61 -2.40
CA PRO A 23 -1.88 -21.31 -2.00
C PRO A 23 -1.51 -20.45 -3.20
N ILE A 24 -1.68 -19.12 -3.02
CA ILE A 24 -1.29 -18.09 -3.98
C ILE A 24 -0.22 -17.21 -3.33
N TYR A 25 0.91 -17.08 -4.00
CA TYR A 25 2.11 -16.40 -3.48
C TYR A 25 2.26 -14.96 -3.99
N GLY A 26 1.20 -14.17 -3.96
CA GLY A 26 1.18 -12.80 -4.47
C GLY A 26 0.61 -12.71 -5.88
N GLY A 27 0.86 -11.57 -6.54
CA GLY A 27 0.33 -11.30 -7.87
C GLY A 27 1.34 -10.66 -8.82
N CYS A 28 1.11 -10.81 -10.11
CA CYS A 28 1.88 -10.17 -11.18
C CYS A 28 0.96 -9.65 -12.29
N ILE A 29 1.41 -8.62 -13.02
CA ILE A 29 0.71 -8.03 -14.18
C ILE A 29 1.55 -8.09 -15.46
N ASP A 30 2.77 -8.54 -15.35
CA ASP A 30 3.69 -8.70 -16.47
C ASP A 30 4.12 -10.17 -16.51
N SER A 31 3.68 -10.90 -17.54
CA SER A 31 3.95 -12.34 -17.70
C SER A 31 5.43 -12.68 -17.63
N ARG A 32 6.30 -11.75 -18.08
CA ARG A 32 7.76 -11.95 -18.10
C ARG A 32 8.40 -12.10 -16.71
N TYR A 33 7.71 -11.60 -15.67
CA TYR A 33 8.17 -11.58 -14.28
C TYR A 33 7.29 -12.40 -13.34
N CYS A 34 6.33 -13.16 -13.88
CA CYS A 34 5.56 -14.08 -13.07
C CYS A 34 6.42 -15.18 -12.48
N GLU A 35 6.13 -15.53 -11.25
CA GLU A 35 6.79 -16.59 -10.48
C GLU A 35 5.80 -17.70 -10.15
N GLU A 36 6.33 -18.85 -9.73
CA GLU A 36 5.52 -20.02 -9.39
C GLU A 36 4.50 -19.71 -8.29
N GLY A 37 3.25 -20.09 -8.54
CA GLY A 37 2.15 -19.94 -7.60
C GLY A 37 1.53 -18.56 -7.53
N GLN A 38 1.92 -17.62 -8.40
CA GLN A 38 1.32 -16.29 -8.42
C GLN A 38 -0.04 -16.24 -9.14
N LEU A 39 -0.81 -15.19 -8.81
CA LEU A 39 -1.99 -14.75 -9.52
C LEU A 39 -1.57 -13.75 -10.60
N PHE A 40 -1.77 -14.09 -11.87
CA PHE A 40 -1.60 -13.16 -12.97
C PHE A 40 -2.87 -12.32 -13.15
N ILE A 41 -2.73 -11.01 -13.27
CA ILE A 41 -3.85 -10.10 -13.53
C ILE A 41 -3.71 -9.55 -14.95
N ALA A 42 -4.57 -10.02 -15.85
CA ALA A 42 -4.60 -9.55 -17.22
C ALA A 42 -5.27 -8.15 -17.24
N LEU A 43 -4.47 -7.13 -17.52
CA LEU A 43 -4.92 -5.74 -17.63
C LEU A 43 -4.70 -5.23 -19.07
N LYS A 44 -5.66 -4.46 -19.55
CA LYS A 44 -5.50 -3.75 -20.81
C LYS A 44 -4.69 -2.47 -20.60
N GLY A 45 -3.49 -2.43 -21.17
CA GLY A 45 -2.61 -1.27 -21.14
C GLY A 45 -2.79 -0.37 -22.38
N GLU A 46 -2.01 0.71 -22.45
CA GLU A 46 -2.02 1.64 -23.59
C GLU A 46 -1.50 1.02 -24.89
N PHE A 47 -0.53 0.11 -24.82
CA PHE A 47 0.19 -0.45 -25.99
C PHE A 47 -0.10 -1.92 -26.23
N THR A 48 -0.57 -2.64 -25.22
CA THR A 48 -0.83 -4.07 -25.30
C THR A 48 -1.93 -4.48 -24.32
N ASP A 49 -2.52 -5.63 -24.59
CA ASP A 49 -3.52 -6.23 -23.72
C ASP A 49 -2.91 -7.43 -22.99
N GLY A 50 -2.94 -7.40 -21.66
CA GLY A 50 -2.41 -8.47 -20.81
C GLY A 50 -3.03 -9.84 -21.07
N HIS A 51 -4.26 -9.86 -21.60
CA HIS A 51 -4.99 -11.09 -21.91
C HIS A 51 -4.30 -11.94 -22.98
N TYR A 52 -3.48 -11.35 -23.87
CA TYR A 52 -2.69 -12.11 -24.83
C TYR A 52 -1.53 -12.88 -24.22
N TYR A 53 -1.19 -12.64 -22.98
CA TYR A 53 -0.02 -13.20 -22.29
C TYR A 53 -0.38 -14.12 -21.13
N VAL A 54 -1.63 -14.58 -21.06
CA VAL A 54 -2.11 -15.48 -19.98
C VAL A 54 -1.36 -16.81 -20.04
N ASP A 55 -1.25 -17.41 -21.21
CA ASP A 55 -0.54 -18.69 -21.36
C ASP A 55 0.95 -18.52 -21.08
N ASP A 56 1.58 -17.40 -21.50
CA ASP A 56 2.97 -17.10 -21.14
C ASP A 56 3.17 -16.98 -19.61
N ALA A 57 2.19 -16.45 -18.87
CA ALA A 57 2.24 -16.37 -17.42
C ALA A 57 2.11 -17.76 -16.79
N PHE A 58 1.25 -18.61 -17.32
CA PHE A 58 1.10 -20.00 -16.88
C PHE A 58 2.35 -20.84 -17.15
N ASP A 59 2.96 -20.69 -18.32
CA ASP A 59 4.21 -21.34 -18.67
C ASP A 59 5.37 -20.95 -17.74
N ARG A 60 5.28 -19.79 -17.08
CA ARG A 60 6.24 -19.34 -16.07
C ARG A 60 5.87 -19.71 -14.64
N GLY A 61 4.75 -20.38 -14.45
CA GLY A 61 4.36 -20.93 -13.17
C GLY A 61 3.25 -20.19 -12.44
N ALA A 62 2.60 -19.18 -13.03
CA ALA A 62 1.39 -18.62 -12.46
C ALA A 62 0.33 -19.72 -12.27
N TYR A 63 -0.38 -19.72 -11.14
CA TYR A 63 -1.41 -20.72 -10.85
C TYR A 63 -2.78 -20.30 -11.32
N LEU A 64 -3.06 -19.00 -11.23
CA LEU A 64 -4.34 -18.43 -11.62
C LEU A 64 -4.12 -17.19 -12.49
N ALA A 65 -5.08 -16.90 -13.36
CA ALA A 65 -5.17 -15.61 -14.03
C ALA A 65 -6.56 -14.99 -13.84
N LEU A 66 -6.62 -13.68 -13.63
CA LEU A 66 -7.86 -12.90 -13.73
C LEU A 66 -7.98 -12.36 -15.15
N VAL A 67 -9.11 -12.63 -15.78
CA VAL A 67 -9.44 -12.14 -17.13
C VAL A 67 -10.86 -11.54 -17.11
N ASP A 68 -11.08 -10.45 -17.87
CA ASP A 68 -12.39 -9.76 -17.88
C ASP A 68 -13.16 -9.95 -19.21
N HIS A 69 -12.63 -10.74 -20.11
CA HIS A 69 -13.31 -11.15 -21.33
C HIS A 69 -12.83 -12.52 -21.80
N ALA A 70 -13.53 -13.08 -22.78
CA ALA A 70 -13.16 -14.36 -23.36
C ALA A 70 -11.79 -14.30 -24.03
N ILE A 71 -10.92 -15.23 -23.70
CA ILE A 71 -9.59 -15.41 -24.27
C ILE A 71 -9.49 -16.72 -25.02
N VAL A 72 -8.52 -16.81 -25.93
CA VAL A 72 -8.08 -18.08 -26.49
C VAL A 72 -6.90 -18.54 -25.69
N SER A 73 -7.03 -19.67 -24.99
CA SER A 73 -6.00 -20.23 -24.10
C SER A 73 -6.06 -21.75 -24.18
N ASP A 74 -4.91 -22.37 -23.97
CA ASP A 74 -4.80 -23.84 -23.85
C ASP A 74 -5.30 -24.35 -22.47
N TYR A 75 -5.56 -23.43 -21.55
CA TYR A 75 -6.00 -23.69 -20.17
C TYR A 75 -7.47 -23.34 -19.94
N PRO A 76 -8.13 -23.96 -18.97
CA PRO A 76 -9.53 -23.68 -18.66
C PRO A 76 -9.77 -22.23 -18.27
N VAL A 77 -10.88 -21.66 -18.73
CA VAL A 77 -11.41 -20.36 -18.30
C VAL A 77 -12.74 -20.59 -17.60
N ILE A 78 -12.81 -20.21 -16.33
CA ILE A 78 -13.94 -20.49 -15.44
C ILE A 78 -14.68 -19.19 -15.16
N ASP A 79 -15.95 -19.14 -15.55
CA ASP A 79 -16.86 -18.06 -15.13
C ASP A 79 -17.33 -18.31 -13.69
N ILE A 80 -16.77 -17.55 -12.77
CA ILE A 80 -17.10 -17.71 -11.34
C ILE A 80 -18.45 -17.10 -10.94
N SER A 81 -19.17 -16.46 -11.85
CA SER A 81 -20.55 -16.00 -11.64
C SER A 81 -21.57 -17.13 -11.86
N ASP A 82 -21.20 -18.18 -12.58
CA ASP A 82 -22.06 -19.36 -12.78
C ASP A 82 -21.99 -20.27 -11.53
N PRO A 83 -23.11 -20.45 -10.79
CA PRO A 83 -23.15 -21.34 -9.63
C PRO A 83 -22.96 -22.82 -9.97
N LYS A 84 -23.00 -23.19 -11.25
CA LYS A 84 -22.80 -24.56 -11.75
C LYS A 84 -21.38 -24.77 -12.26
N ALA A 85 -20.54 -23.72 -12.30
CA ALA A 85 -19.17 -23.85 -12.74
C ALA A 85 -18.43 -24.86 -11.84
N VAL A 86 -17.64 -25.71 -12.49
CA VAL A 86 -16.79 -26.69 -11.81
C VAL A 86 -15.35 -26.18 -11.88
N LEU A 87 -14.75 -26.01 -10.71
CA LEU A 87 -13.36 -25.59 -10.61
C LEU A 87 -12.43 -26.75 -10.95
N PRO A 88 -11.33 -26.50 -11.69
CA PRO A 88 -10.28 -27.49 -11.83
C PRO A 88 -9.67 -27.83 -10.47
N THR A 89 -9.27 -29.09 -10.32
CA THR A 89 -8.57 -29.57 -9.12
C THR A 89 -7.08 -29.27 -9.13
N GLU A 90 -6.56 -28.86 -10.29
CA GLU A 90 -5.15 -28.53 -10.49
C GLU A 90 -5.02 -27.18 -11.22
N ALA A 91 -4.01 -26.43 -10.86
CA ALA A 91 -3.58 -25.24 -11.59
C ALA A 91 -2.75 -25.65 -12.85
N PRO A 92 -2.65 -24.78 -13.88
CA PRO A 92 -3.20 -23.44 -13.92
C PRO A 92 -4.60 -23.34 -14.60
N PHE A 93 -5.34 -22.27 -14.29
CA PHE A 93 -6.56 -21.89 -15.00
C PHE A 93 -6.90 -20.40 -14.82
N SER A 94 -7.75 -19.88 -15.69
CA SER A 94 -8.23 -18.49 -15.63
C SER A 94 -9.58 -18.40 -14.91
N ILE A 95 -9.75 -17.30 -14.19
CA ILE A 95 -11.01 -16.87 -13.56
C ILE A 95 -11.54 -15.69 -14.37
N LEU A 96 -12.73 -15.86 -14.97
CA LEU A 96 -13.42 -14.79 -15.67
C LEU A 96 -14.18 -13.93 -14.66
N VAL A 97 -13.94 -12.64 -14.68
CA VAL A 97 -14.54 -11.61 -13.83
C VAL A 97 -15.12 -10.48 -14.71
N GLU A 98 -15.89 -9.57 -14.13
CA GLU A 98 -16.41 -8.41 -14.87
C GLU A 98 -15.33 -7.36 -15.20
N ASP A 99 -14.36 -7.16 -14.28
CA ASP A 99 -13.27 -6.21 -14.40
C ASP A 99 -12.07 -6.75 -13.61
N SER A 100 -10.96 -6.98 -14.30
CA SER A 100 -9.73 -7.56 -13.72
C SER A 100 -9.07 -6.63 -12.70
N LEU A 101 -9.14 -5.30 -12.90
CA LEU A 101 -8.58 -4.32 -11.97
C LEU A 101 -9.42 -4.24 -10.69
N LEU A 102 -10.72 -4.14 -10.83
CA LEU A 102 -11.64 -4.13 -9.69
C LEU A 102 -11.55 -5.44 -8.89
N ALA A 103 -11.42 -6.58 -9.57
CA ALA A 103 -11.21 -7.88 -8.93
C ALA A 103 -9.91 -7.92 -8.13
N LEU A 104 -8.79 -7.43 -8.68
CA LEU A 104 -7.51 -7.29 -7.96
C LEU A 104 -7.68 -6.45 -6.69
N GLN A 105 -8.31 -5.27 -6.79
CA GLN A 105 -8.52 -4.36 -5.68
C GLN A 105 -9.42 -4.99 -4.59
N THR A 106 -10.48 -5.66 -5.00
CA THR A 106 -11.41 -6.37 -4.12
C THR A 106 -10.72 -7.51 -3.36
N ILE A 107 -9.93 -8.34 -4.06
CA ILE A 107 -9.16 -9.43 -3.46
C ILE A 107 -8.13 -8.86 -2.48
N ALA A 108 -7.41 -7.81 -2.86
CA ALA A 108 -6.39 -7.20 -2.01
C ALA A 108 -6.98 -6.58 -0.75
N GLY A 109 -8.09 -5.85 -0.84
CA GLY A 109 -8.81 -5.30 0.31
C GLY A 109 -9.37 -6.39 1.22
N PHE A 110 -9.99 -7.42 0.65
CA PHE A 110 -10.43 -8.59 1.40
C PHE A 110 -9.28 -9.27 2.13
N TRP A 111 -8.16 -9.52 1.44
CA TRP A 111 -6.97 -10.15 2.01
C TRP A 111 -6.35 -9.31 3.11
N ARG A 112 -6.19 -7.98 2.88
CA ARG A 112 -5.73 -7.03 3.89
C ARG A 112 -6.53 -7.12 5.19
N ASN A 113 -7.84 -7.28 5.10
CA ASN A 113 -8.75 -7.33 6.24
C ASN A 113 -8.65 -8.63 7.06
N GLN A 114 -7.93 -9.65 6.59
CA GLN A 114 -7.64 -10.85 7.38
C GLN A 114 -6.55 -10.60 8.44
N PHE A 115 -5.84 -9.46 8.38
CA PHE A 115 -4.70 -9.17 9.26
C PHE A 115 -4.99 -7.98 10.18
N ASN A 116 -4.83 -8.18 11.46
CA ASN A 116 -4.93 -7.12 12.46
C ASN A 116 -3.53 -6.51 12.74
N ILE A 117 -2.95 -5.88 11.73
CA ILE A 117 -1.65 -5.21 11.81
C ILE A 117 -1.79 -3.72 11.54
N PRO A 118 -0.92 -2.87 12.14
CA PRO A 118 -0.84 -1.46 11.78
C PRO A 118 -0.46 -1.27 10.32
N VAL A 119 -1.07 -0.26 9.68
CA VAL A 119 -0.71 0.18 8.33
C VAL A 119 -0.39 1.66 8.36
N ILE A 120 0.80 1.99 7.87
CA ILE A 120 1.27 3.36 7.70
C ILE A 120 1.09 3.74 6.23
N GLY A 121 0.16 4.65 5.95
CA GLY A 121 0.03 5.31 4.66
C GLY A 121 0.94 6.53 4.59
N ILE A 122 1.67 6.71 3.50
CA ILE A 122 2.61 7.83 3.31
C ILE A 122 2.30 8.53 2.00
N THR A 123 1.99 9.82 2.07
CA THR A 123 1.81 10.66 0.89
C THR A 123 2.53 12.02 1.05
N GLY A 124 2.51 12.80 -0.02
CA GLY A 124 3.13 14.12 -0.11
C GLY A 124 3.63 14.41 -1.52
N SER A 125 4.09 15.60 -1.78
CA SER A 125 4.62 15.97 -3.11
C SER A 125 6.02 15.41 -3.34
N VAL A 126 6.90 15.54 -2.35
CA VAL A 126 8.30 15.09 -2.41
C VAL A 126 8.63 14.28 -1.14
N GLY A 127 9.54 13.32 -1.26
CA GLY A 127 10.07 12.58 -0.11
C GLY A 127 9.26 11.35 0.32
N LYS A 128 8.16 11.00 -0.35
CA LYS A 128 7.34 9.81 -0.04
C LYS A 128 8.16 8.52 0.00
N SER A 129 8.85 8.21 -1.10
CA SER A 129 9.61 6.95 -1.25
C SER A 129 10.77 6.90 -0.26
N SER A 130 11.49 8.02 -0.05
CA SER A 130 12.56 8.10 0.94
C SER A 130 12.03 7.90 2.36
N SER A 131 10.90 8.52 2.70
CA SER A 131 10.24 8.35 4.01
C SER A 131 9.77 6.91 4.21
N LYS A 132 9.13 6.31 3.19
CA LYS A 132 8.74 4.90 3.20
C LYS A 132 9.93 3.99 3.49
N ASP A 133 11.01 4.17 2.75
CA ASP A 133 12.19 3.31 2.88
C ASP A 133 12.89 3.47 4.23
N LEU A 134 12.99 4.70 4.75
CA LEU A 134 13.55 4.97 6.07
C LEU A 134 12.68 4.38 7.19
N ILE A 135 11.38 4.65 7.17
CA ILE A 135 10.43 4.12 8.17
C ILE A 135 10.45 2.59 8.15
N ALA A 136 10.33 1.98 6.97
CA ALA A 136 10.37 0.53 6.84
C ALA A 136 11.72 -0.03 7.31
N SER A 137 12.85 0.59 6.98
CA SER A 137 14.18 0.16 7.43
C SER A 137 14.30 0.17 8.96
N VAL A 138 13.84 1.24 9.62
CA VAL A 138 13.88 1.34 11.09
C VAL A 138 12.98 0.28 11.72
N LEU A 139 11.76 0.12 11.20
CA LEU A 139 10.79 -0.86 11.74
C LEU A 139 11.27 -2.30 11.54
N SER A 140 11.90 -2.60 10.41
CA SER A 140 12.39 -3.96 10.08
C SER A 140 13.47 -4.48 11.04
N HIS A 141 14.08 -3.62 11.86
CA HIS A 141 14.98 -4.06 12.93
C HIS A 141 14.26 -4.79 14.08
N ARG A 142 12.95 -4.62 14.20
CA ARG A 142 12.15 -5.14 15.31
C ARG A 142 10.87 -5.86 14.89
N MET A 143 10.38 -5.59 13.68
CA MET A 143 9.07 -6.04 13.19
C MET A 143 9.20 -6.55 11.77
N ARG A 144 8.53 -7.63 11.44
CA ARG A 144 8.42 -8.07 10.03
C ARG A 144 7.54 -7.08 9.27
N THR A 145 8.19 -6.27 8.44
CA THR A 145 7.60 -5.09 7.80
C THR A 145 7.35 -5.35 6.33
N LEU A 146 6.08 -5.27 5.90
CA LEU A 146 5.74 -5.18 4.49
C LEU A 146 5.93 -3.74 4.02
N LYS A 147 6.48 -3.53 2.82
CA LYS A 147 6.46 -2.25 2.11
C LYS A 147 6.25 -2.44 0.63
N ASN A 148 5.64 -1.48 -0.05
CA ASN A 148 5.56 -1.55 -1.50
C ASN A 148 6.94 -1.33 -2.14
N PRO A 149 7.35 -2.24 -3.05
CA PRO A 149 8.61 -2.12 -3.76
C PRO A 149 8.55 -0.99 -4.80
N GLY A 150 9.69 -0.34 -5.02
CA GLY A 150 9.80 0.72 -6.03
C GLY A 150 8.73 1.79 -5.89
N ASN A 151 8.02 2.02 -6.98
CA ASN A 151 6.92 3.00 -7.12
C ASN A 151 5.53 2.33 -7.28
N LEU A 152 5.34 1.12 -6.76
CA LEU A 152 4.05 0.43 -6.74
C LEU A 152 3.08 1.10 -5.75
N ASN A 153 2.70 2.34 -6.01
CA ASN A 153 1.98 3.23 -5.10
C ASN A 153 0.63 3.72 -5.64
N ASN A 154 0.15 3.10 -6.71
CA ASN A 154 -1.10 3.42 -7.40
C ASN A 154 -2.15 2.31 -7.24
N GLU A 155 -3.28 2.46 -7.94
CA GLU A 155 -4.46 1.58 -7.94
C GLU A 155 -4.18 0.13 -8.38
N ILE A 156 -3.00 -0.14 -8.94
CA ILE A 156 -2.54 -1.49 -9.32
C ILE A 156 -1.45 -1.96 -8.36
N GLY A 157 -0.44 -1.12 -8.12
CA GLY A 157 0.77 -1.50 -7.41
C GLY A 157 0.56 -1.72 -5.91
N LEU A 158 -0.28 -0.89 -5.27
CA LEU A 158 -0.59 -1.07 -3.86
C LEU A 158 -1.40 -2.36 -3.61
N PRO A 159 -2.45 -2.69 -4.38
CA PRO A 159 -3.11 -4.00 -4.28
C PRO A 159 -2.17 -5.18 -4.48
N LEU A 160 -1.31 -5.15 -5.50
CA LEU A 160 -0.31 -6.22 -5.71
C LEU A 160 0.61 -6.40 -4.50
N THR A 161 1.03 -5.30 -3.87
CA THR A 161 1.82 -5.35 -2.64
C THR A 161 1.06 -6.03 -1.51
N LEU A 162 -0.22 -5.73 -1.36
CA LEU A 162 -1.06 -6.31 -0.30
C LEU A 162 -1.32 -7.81 -0.48
N LEU A 163 -1.33 -8.33 -1.72
CA LEU A 163 -1.41 -9.77 -1.96
C LEU A 163 -0.21 -10.54 -1.38
N SER A 164 0.91 -9.86 -1.12
CA SER A 164 2.10 -10.44 -0.49
C SER A 164 2.05 -10.46 1.04
N LEU A 165 0.95 -10.00 1.68
CA LEU A 165 0.78 -10.10 3.12
C LEU A 165 0.73 -11.57 3.57
N THR A 166 1.41 -11.83 4.68
CA THR A 166 1.42 -13.13 5.36
C THR A 166 1.21 -12.93 6.86
N GLU A 167 0.92 -14.00 7.58
CA GLU A 167 0.78 -13.98 9.05
C GLU A 167 2.06 -13.57 9.79
N GLU A 168 3.19 -13.60 9.08
CA GLU A 168 4.47 -13.17 9.64
C GLU A 168 4.62 -11.66 9.70
N HIS A 169 3.90 -10.91 8.87
CA HIS A 169 3.99 -9.46 8.86
C HIS A 169 3.31 -8.85 10.09
N GLU A 170 4.02 -7.94 10.73
CA GLU A 170 3.57 -7.25 11.95
C GLU A 170 3.19 -5.80 11.69
N ILE A 171 3.60 -5.23 10.54
CA ILE A 171 3.30 -3.86 10.12
C ILE A 171 3.45 -3.72 8.61
N ALA A 172 2.66 -2.82 8.00
CA ALA A 172 2.83 -2.42 6.60
C ALA A 172 3.14 -0.93 6.49
N VAL A 173 4.05 -0.58 5.57
CA VAL A 173 4.46 0.80 5.25
C VAL A 173 4.23 1.04 3.77
N LEU A 174 3.18 1.78 3.45
CA LEU A 174 2.66 1.90 2.10
C LEU A 174 2.75 3.34 1.60
N GLU A 175 3.53 3.56 0.55
CA GLU A 175 3.49 4.80 -0.21
C GLU A 175 2.20 4.87 -1.01
N MET A 176 1.53 6.02 -0.97
CA MET A 176 0.29 6.31 -1.69
C MET A 176 0.53 7.46 -2.66
N GLY A 177 0.47 7.13 -3.96
CA GLY A 177 0.62 8.07 -5.07
C GLY A 177 -0.61 8.97 -5.22
N PHE A 178 -0.45 10.08 -5.96
CA PHE A 178 -1.51 11.02 -6.23
C PHE A 178 -1.29 11.69 -7.58
N TYR A 179 -2.29 11.63 -8.44
CA TYR A 179 -2.40 12.39 -9.68
C TYR A 179 -3.70 13.19 -9.75
N VAL A 180 -4.82 12.60 -9.32
CA VAL A 180 -6.14 13.23 -9.30
C VAL A 180 -6.87 12.92 -7.98
N ALA A 181 -7.87 13.74 -7.64
CA ALA A 181 -8.70 13.55 -6.45
C ALA A 181 -9.44 12.19 -6.50
N GLY A 182 -9.58 11.55 -5.35
CA GLY A 182 -10.19 10.24 -5.17
C GLY A 182 -9.22 9.07 -5.22
N GLU A 183 -8.00 9.23 -5.75
CA GLU A 183 -7.02 8.14 -5.84
C GLU A 183 -6.51 7.72 -4.46
N ILE A 184 -6.16 8.66 -3.59
CA ILE A 184 -5.68 8.34 -2.23
C ILE A 184 -6.82 7.72 -1.42
N LYS A 185 -8.05 8.22 -1.58
CA LYS A 185 -9.21 7.61 -0.95
C LYS A 185 -9.36 6.15 -1.37
N LEU A 186 -9.30 5.83 -2.66
CA LEU A 186 -9.33 4.46 -3.15
C LEU A 186 -8.24 3.59 -2.50
N LEU A 187 -7.00 4.10 -2.42
CA LEU A 187 -5.90 3.36 -1.80
C LEU A 187 -6.13 3.16 -0.29
N CYS A 188 -6.76 4.12 0.39
CA CYS A 188 -7.15 4.00 1.79
C CYS A 188 -8.28 2.97 1.98
N ASP A 189 -9.27 2.96 1.09
CA ASP A 189 -10.37 1.98 1.11
C ASP A 189 -9.86 0.53 0.94
N ILE A 190 -8.73 0.35 0.25
CA ILE A 190 -8.09 -0.97 0.08
C ILE A 190 -7.17 -1.30 1.25
N ALA A 191 -6.33 -0.35 1.69
CA ALA A 191 -5.25 -0.61 2.65
C ALA A 191 -5.68 -0.43 4.11
N HIS A 192 -6.73 0.35 4.39
CA HIS A 192 -7.20 0.72 5.72
C HIS A 192 -6.07 1.20 6.64
N PRO A 193 -5.37 2.32 6.32
CA PRO A 193 -4.31 2.84 7.14
C PRO A 193 -4.87 3.35 8.48
N ASN A 194 -4.14 3.10 9.57
CA ASN A 194 -4.41 3.69 10.87
C ASN A 194 -3.35 4.73 11.27
N ILE A 195 -2.27 4.83 10.52
CA ILE A 195 -1.26 5.88 10.65
C ILE A 195 -1.08 6.54 9.29
N GLY A 196 -1.24 7.86 9.23
CA GLY A 196 -1.01 8.66 8.03
C GLY A 196 0.20 9.56 8.20
N VAL A 197 1.11 9.54 7.23
CA VAL A 197 2.28 10.43 7.19
C VAL A 197 2.17 11.36 6.00
N LEU A 198 2.20 12.66 6.24
CA LEU A 198 2.19 13.68 5.20
C LEU A 198 3.49 14.44 5.20
N THR A 199 4.26 14.34 4.10
CA THR A 199 5.61 14.91 4.05
C THR A 199 5.58 16.40 3.75
N ASN A 200 4.99 16.80 2.62
CA ASN A 200 4.89 18.19 2.19
C ASN A 200 3.86 18.35 1.06
N ILE A 201 3.47 19.59 0.81
CA ILE A 201 2.65 19.99 -0.33
C ILE A 201 3.48 20.92 -1.22
N GLY A 202 3.65 20.54 -2.47
CA GLY A 202 4.38 21.32 -3.47
C GLY A 202 3.70 21.24 -4.83
N THR A 203 4.19 22.02 -5.78
CA THR A 203 3.64 22.15 -7.14
C THR A 203 3.93 20.95 -8.05
N VAL A 204 4.58 19.89 -7.55
CA VAL A 204 4.81 18.66 -8.32
C VAL A 204 3.44 18.08 -8.70
N HIS A 205 3.23 17.84 -9.99
CA HIS A 205 1.96 17.43 -10.63
C HIS A 205 0.87 18.51 -10.71
N ALA A 206 1.19 19.79 -10.49
CA ALA A 206 0.21 20.89 -10.60
C ALA A 206 -0.43 20.98 -11.99
N GLU A 207 0.28 20.56 -13.05
CA GLU A 207 -0.24 20.52 -14.43
C GLU A 207 -1.45 19.58 -14.58
N ARG A 208 -1.53 18.50 -13.79
CA ARG A 208 -2.62 17.52 -13.82
C ARG A 208 -3.68 17.79 -12.76
N ALA A 209 -3.27 18.20 -11.57
CA ALA A 209 -4.18 18.48 -10.47
C ALA A 209 -4.84 19.87 -10.53
N GLY A 210 -4.32 20.77 -11.39
CA GLY A 210 -4.88 22.11 -11.63
C GLY A 210 -4.39 23.19 -10.69
N SER A 211 -4.29 22.97 -9.39
CA SER A 211 -3.77 23.94 -8.41
C SER A 211 -3.10 23.27 -7.21
N ILE A 212 -2.37 24.05 -6.42
CA ILE A 212 -1.74 23.55 -5.19
C ILE A 212 -2.80 23.20 -4.14
N GLU A 213 -3.91 23.90 -4.12
CA GLU A 213 -5.05 23.63 -3.26
C GLU A 213 -5.70 22.29 -3.63
N ALA A 214 -5.87 22.00 -4.91
CA ALA A 214 -6.38 20.71 -5.37
C ALA A 214 -5.42 19.55 -5.01
N ILE A 215 -4.11 19.76 -5.11
CA ILE A 215 -3.10 18.80 -4.63
C ILE A 215 -3.23 18.59 -3.13
N ALA A 216 -3.41 19.70 -2.37
CA ALA A 216 -3.58 19.65 -0.94
C ALA A 216 -4.85 18.85 -0.56
N GLU A 217 -5.98 19.16 -1.18
CA GLU A 217 -7.25 18.46 -0.94
C GLU A 217 -7.13 16.95 -1.24
N GLY A 218 -6.59 16.57 -2.39
CA GLY A 218 -6.43 15.16 -2.73
C GLY A 218 -5.49 14.41 -1.78
N LYS A 219 -4.42 15.06 -1.28
CA LYS A 219 -3.55 14.43 -0.29
C LYS A 219 -4.15 14.41 1.12
N ALA A 220 -5.09 15.31 1.41
CA ALA A 220 -5.83 15.30 2.67
C ALA A 220 -6.75 14.08 2.80
N GLU A 221 -7.14 13.44 1.69
CA GLU A 221 -7.92 12.20 1.70
C GLU A 221 -7.30 11.13 2.61
N LEU A 222 -5.95 11.03 2.67
CA LEU A 222 -5.31 10.12 3.62
C LEU A 222 -5.69 10.44 5.07
N LEU A 223 -5.77 11.71 5.43
CA LEU A 223 -6.06 12.13 6.79
C LEU A 223 -7.54 11.98 7.14
N GLU A 224 -8.42 12.19 6.17
CA GLU A 224 -9.87 12.04 6.31
C GLU A 224 -10.29 10.59 6.53
N GLU A 225 -9.55 9.64 5.91
CA GLU A 225 -9.80 8.20 6.01
C GLU A 225 -9.15 7.54 7.24
N LEU A 226 -8.37 8.28 8.04
CA LEU A 226 -7.82 7.72 9.28
C LEU A 226 -8.92 7.51 10.32
N PRO A 227 -8.88 6.42 11.09
CA PRO A 227 -9.80 6.23 12.19
C PRO A 227 -9.63 7.34 13.25
N PRO A 228 -10.69 7.69 13.99
CA PRO A 228 -10.60 8.69 15.05
C PRO A 228 -9.61 8.25 16.15
N ALA A 229 -9.13 9.24 16.92
CA ALA A 229 -8.32 8.97 18.11
C ALA A 229 -9.10 8.08 19.11
N PRO A 230 -8.43 7.15 19.81
CA PRO A 230 -6.99 6.94 19.90
C PRO A 230 -6.41 5.97 18.84
N GLN A 231 -7.22 5.38 17.96
CA GLN A 231 -6.79 4.37 16.99
C GLN A 231 -6.01 4.97 15.83
N GLY A 232 -6.41 6.15 15.37
CA GLY A 232 -5.77 6.88 14.28
C GLY A 232 -4.67 7.81 14.74
N LEU A 233 -3.60 7.90 13.93
CA LEU A 233 -2.48 8.82 14.13
C LEU A 233 -2.11 9.51 12.81
N ALA A 234 -2.15 10.84 12.79
CA ALA A 234 -1.67 11.68 11.70
C ALA A 234 -0.30 12.27 12.06
N ILE A 235 0.75 11.94 11.31
CA ILE A 235 2.12 12.43 11.48
C ILE A 235 2.36 13.50 10.41
N LEU A 236 2.44 14.76 10.81
CA LEU A 236 2.39 15.92 9.94
C LEU A 236 3.64 16.78 10.02
N ASN A 237 4.12 17.22 8.87
CA ASN A 237 5.25 18.16 8.81
C ASN A 237 4.80 19.56 9.26
N TYR A 238 5.32 20.02 10.40
CA TYR A 238 4.99 21.33 10.97
C TYR A 238 5.55 22.50 10.15
N ASP A 239 6.63 22.29 9.42
CA ASP A 239 7.28 23.35 8.66
C ASP A 239 6.52 23.72 7.38
N ASP A 240 5.59 22.87 6.93
CA ASP A 240 4.73 23.11 5.77
C ASP A 240 3.37 23.69 6.19
N GLU A 241 3.05 24.88 5.71
CA GLU A 241 1.81 25.59 6.09
C GLU A 241 0.55 24.86 5.60
N PHE A 242 0.58 24.27 4.39
CA PHE A 242 -0.55 23.49 3.87
C PHE A 242 -0.78 22.25 4.72
N VAL A 243 0.30 21.53 5.06
CA VAL A 243 0.21 20.33 5.91
C VAL A 243 -0.33 20.69 7.30
N ARG A 244 0.11 21.79 7.90
CA ARG A 244 -0.45 22.24 9.19
C ARG A 244 -1.96 22.48 9.12
N LYS A 245 -2.44 23.14 8.04
CA LYS A 245 -3.88 23.42 7.85
C LYS A 245 -4.69 22.12 7.69
N MET A 246 -4.10 21.06 7.15
CA MET A 246 -4.77 19.77 6.97
C MET A 246 -5.04 19.04 8.29
N ALA A 247 -4.44 19.42 9.40
CA ALA A 247 -4.77 18.85 10.71
C ALA A 247 -6.26 18.99 11.07
N ALA A 248 -6.95 19.98 10.51
CA ALA A 248 -8.39 20.15 10.68
C ALA A 248 -9.25 19.14 9.88
N LYS A 249 -8.63 18.38 8.98
CA LYS A 249 -9.29 17.37 8.13
C LYS A 249 -9.38 15.99 8.77
N THR A 250 -8.82 15.80 9.96
CA THR A 250 -8.82 14.48 10.61
C THR A 250 -9.34 14.54 12.03
N SER A 251 -9.99 13.45 12.45
CA SER A 251 -10.33 13.18 13.85
C SER A 251 -9.29 12.27 14.54
N ALA A 252 -8.28 11.84 13.82
CA ALA A 252 -7.15 11.10 14.37
C ALA A 252 -6.30 12.00 15.29
N ARG A 253 -5.48 11.38 16.12
CA ARG A 253 -4.50 12.12 16.90
C ARG A 253 -3.45 12.73 15.97
N VAL A 254 -3.18 14.01 16.10
CA VAL A 254 -2.13 14.71 15.34
C VAL A 254 -0.84 14.70 16.13
N PHE A 255 0.26 14.41 15.43
CA PHE A 255 1.63 14.50 15.90
C PHE A 255 2.46 15.27 14.86
N TYR A 256 3.09 16.35 15.29
CA TYR A 256 3.88 17.19 14.41
C TYR A 256 5.39 16.88 14.51
N TYR A 257 6.05 16.82 13.36
CA TYR A 257 7.50 16.81 13.27
C TYR A 257 7.99 17.98 12.40
N GLY A 258 9.22 18.42 12.61
CA GLY A 258 9.80 19.51 11.81
C GLY A 258 11.09 20.08 12.38
N LEU A 259 11.42 21.30 11.97
CA LEU A 259 12.53 22.09 12.48
C LEU A 259 12.08 23.18 13.46
N ASP A 260 10.78 23.54 13.40
CA ASP A 260 10.21 24.53 14.33
C ASP A 260 10.04 23.91 15.72
N PRO A 261 10.54 24.56 16.80
CA PRO A 261 10.36 24.08 18.18
C PRO A 261 8.91 23.97 18.66
N LYS A 262 7.96 24.44 17.87
CA LYS A 262 6.53 24.23 18.13
C LYS A 262 6.03 22.83 17.76
N ALA A 263 6.77 22.07 16.93
CA ALA A 263 6.47 20.69 16.64
C ALA A 263 6.59 19.82 17.91
N ASP A 264 5.98 18.63 17.88
CA ASP A 264 6.10 17.65 18.96
C ASP A 264 7.48 16.98 18.97
N LEU A 265 8.05 16.81 17.78
CA LEU A 265 9.42 16.36 17.54
C LEU A 265 10.08 17.34 16.58
N TRP A 266 11.21 17.92 16.98
CA TRP A 266 11.98 18.81 16.11
C TRP A 266 13.46 18.53 16.16
N ALA A 267 14.16 18.95 15.13
CA ALA A 267 15.60 18.86 15.03
C ALA A 267 16.21 20.25 14.91
N ASP A 268 17.30 20.50 15.63
CA ASP A 268 18.15 21.67 15.46
C ASP A 268 19.63 21.26 15.30
N GLU A 269 20.53 22.24 15.21
CA GLU A 269 21.95 22.02 15.03
C GLU A 269 22.30 21.03 13.90
N ILE A 270 21.55 21.14 12.79
CA ILE A 270 21.71 20.24 11.64
C ILE A 270 22.98 20.59 10.90
N GLU A 271 24.02 19.76 11.00
CA GLU A 271 25.24 19.87 10.22
C GLU A 271 25.16 19.02 8.95
N SER A 272 25.18 19.69 7.80
CA SER A 272 25.33 19.03 6.50
C SER A 272 26.80 19.05 6.09
N GLN A 273 27.49 17.92 6.15
CA GLN A 273 28.82 17.79 5.58
C GLN A 273 28.71 17.37 4.12
N ARG A 274 29.16 18.24 3.19
CA ARG A 274 29.45 17.87 1.80
C ARG A 274 30.68 16.98 1.77
N ASN A 275 30.52 15.69 1.89
CA ASN A 275 31.60 14.76 1.63
C ASN A 275 31.42 14.05 0.30
N SER A 276 32.53 14.09 -0.44
CA SER A 276 32.75 13.34 -1.69
C SER A 276 32.33 11.87 -1.60
N LEU A 277 31.48 11.46 -2.54
CA LEU A 277 31.39 10.17 -3.23
C LEU A 277 31.35 8.84 -2.47
N SER A 278 31.24 8.70 -1.16
CA SER A 278 31.31 7.36 -0.56
C SER A 278 30.41 7.00 0.61
N THR A 279 29.56 7.87 1.15
CA THR A 279 28.57 7.47 2.17
C THR A 279 27.33 8.35 2.17
N PRO A 280 26.14 7.75 2.21
CA PRO A 280 24.89 8.52 2.15
C PRO A 280 24.40 8.99 3.52
N PHE A 281 25.14 9.53 4.39
CA PHE A 281 24.71 10.29 5.58
C PHE A 281 25.88 10.50 6.57
N PRO A 282 26.56 11.62 6.54
CA PRO A 282 27.10 12.20 7.76
C PRO A 282 26.49 13.58 8.00
N GLY A 283 25.33 13.60 8.59
CA GLY A 283 24.78 14.77 9.22
C GLY A 283 24.62 14.48 10.71
N ARG A 284 24.98 15.41 11.58
CA ARG A 284 24.56 15.38 12.98
C ARG A 284 23.35 16.30 13.12
N ALA A 285 22.37 15.85 13.87
CA ALA A 285 21.27 16.67 14.31
C ALA A 285 20.94 16.32 15.75
N ILE A 286 20.60 17.30 16.55
CA ILE A 286 20.05 17.07 17.89
C ILE A 286 18.54 16.94 17.73
N LEU A 287 18.00 15.81 18.16
CA LEU A 287 16.56 15.57 18.17
C LEU A 287 15.98 15.94 19.52
N HIS A 288 14.99 16.82 19.50
CA HIS A 288 14.23 17.25 20.66
C HIS A 288 12.81 16.74 20.57
N HIS A 289 12.22 16.34 21.70
CA HIS A 289 10.80 16.01 21.78
C HIS A 289 10.17 16.67 22.99
N ARG A 290 8.92 17.08 22.86
CA ARG A 290 8.10 17.48 24.00
C ARG A 290 7.68 16.24 24.77
N ALA A 291 7.65 16.34 26.10
CA ALA A 291 7.12 15.29 26.95
C ALA A 291 5.62 15.10 26.60
N ILE A 292 5.32 13.98 25.96
CA ILE A 292 3.95 13.62 25.62
C ILE A 292 3.48 12.67 26.69
N ASN A 293 2.40 13.05 27.39
CA ASN A 293 1.72 12.12 28.30
C ASN A 293 1.06 11.01 27.48
N TRP A 294 1.75 9.89 27.38
CA TRP A 294 1.25 8.68 26.76
C TRP A 294 0.34 7.94 27.73
N SER A 295 -0.94 7.92 27.46
CA SER A 295 -1.85 6.98 28.11
C SER A 295 -1.51 5.54 27.71
N PRO A 296 -1.56 4.55 28.65
CA PRO A 296 -0.91 3.25 28.49
C PRO A 296 -1.56 2.24 27.54
N PHE A 297 -2.50 2.63 26.70
CA PHE A 297 -3.15 1.72 25.78
C PHE A 297 -2.67 1.93 24.34
N GLY A 298 -1.79 1.06 23.86
CA GLY A 298 -1.61 0.72 22.45
C GLY A 298 -0.27 1.03 21.79
N PHE A 299 0.63 1.88 22.36
CA PHE A 299 1.85 2.28 21.65
C PHE A 299 3.16 2.08 22.44
N TYR A 300 3.22 1.12 23.33
CA TYR A 300 4.46 0.79 24.06
C TYR A 300 5.65 0.39 23.16
N HIS A 301 5.41 0.04 21.91
CA HIS A 301 6.47 -0.35 20.98
C HIS A 301 7.16 0.82 20.29
N PHE A 302 6.46 1.89 19.95
CA PHE A 302 7.02 3.00 19.18
C PHE A 302 7.97 3.89 20.00
N ALA A 303 7.66 4.14 21.26
CA ALA A 303 8.48 4.98 22.15
C ALA A 303 9.82 4.32 22.57
N ARG A 304 9.94 2.98 22.46
CA ARG A 304 11.20 2.27 22.71
C ARG A 304 12.18 2.33 21.54
N LEU A 305 11.72 2.64 20.34
CA LEU A 305 12.53 2.68 19.12
C LEU A 305 13.37 3.98 19.00
N CYS A 306 12.95 5.06 19.65
CA CYS A 306 13.64 6.36 19.60
C CYS A 306 14.73 6.52 20.66
N ARG A 307 15.04 5.53 21.48
CA ARG A 307 16.20 5.53 22.36
C ARG A 307 17.38 4.86 21.64
N CYS A 308 18.10 5.61 20.84
CA CYS A 308 19.49 5.28 20.53
C CYS A 308 20.39 5.62 21.74
N PRO A 309 21.41 4.78 22.03
CA PRO A 309 22.37 5.02 23.08
C PRO A 309 23.24 6.23 22.80
#